data_27694e51151e16d42f7dd3851793db67
#
_entry.id   27694e51151e16d42f7dd3851793db67
#
_cell.length_a   1.000
_cell.length_b   1.000
_cell.length_c   1.000
_cell.angle_alpha   90.00
_cell.angle_beta   90.00
_cell.angle_gamma   90.00
#
_symmetry.space_group_name_H-M   'P 1'
#
loop_
_entity.id
_entity.type
_entity.pdbx_description
1 polymer ?
#
loop_
_entity_poly.entity_id
_entity_poly.type
_entity_poly.pdbx_seq_one_letter_code
_entity_poly.pdbx_strand_id
1 'polypeptide(L)'
;EIHEIAGQKLNVSSPKQIGELLFDQLKIDAKPKKTKTGQYVTDEATLLTLKSKHPIVEKILDYRGYKKLLSTYIDALPQLVNPRTGHIHTSYNQAVTSTGRLSSSNPNLQNIPIRDENGKEVRKAFIPDEGELFFSADYSQIELRLMAHLSQDKNMVEDFNSGHDIHQA
;
A
#
# COMPACT_ATOMS: atom_id res chain seq x y z
N GLU A 1 9.96 -5.86 -21.39
CA GLU A 1 9.43 -7.15 -20.89
C GLU A 1 7.91 -7.27 -21.08
N ILE A 2 7.04 -6.42 -20.47
CA ILE A 2 5.56 -6.54 -20.60
C ILE A 2 5.14 -6.48 -22.07
N HIS A 3 5.64 -5.53 -22.84
CA HIS A 3 5.34 -5.38 -24.27
C HIS A 3 5.84 -6.55 -25.12
N GLU A 4 6.96 -7.14 -24.75
CA GLU A 4 7.53 -8.33 -25.41
C GLU A 4 6.65 -9.56 -25.16
N ILE A 5 6.26 -9.78 -23.89
CA ILE A 5 5.37 -10.90 -23.52
C ILE A 5 3.98 -10.72 -24.13
N ALA A 6 3.49 -9.48 -24.21
CA ALA A 6 2.20 -9.16 -24.82
C ALA A 6 2.22 -9.22 -26.36
N GLY A 7 3.40 -9.22 -26.99
CA GLY A 7 3.57 -9.15 -28.44
C GLY A 7 3.11 -7.82 -29.07
N GLN A 8 2.82 -6.81 -28.24
CA GLN A 8 2.33 -5.51 -28.70
C GLN A 8 2.65 -4.40 -27.73
N LYS A 9 2.66 -3.16 -28.23
CA LYS A 9 2.72 -1.95 -27.38
C LYS A 9 1.36 -1.67 -26.78
N LEU A 10 1.31 -1.42 -25.49
CA LEU A 10 0.09 -1.04 -24.75
C LEU A 10 0.41 -0.07 -23.62
N ASN A 11 -0.59 0.65 -23.16
CA ASN A 11 -0.47 1.46 -21.95
C ASN A 11 -0.71 0.57 -20.72
N VAL A 12 0.37 0.15 -20.06
CA VAL A 12 0.33 -0.73 -18.87
C VAL A 12 -0.39 -0.04 -17.68
N SER A 13 -0.49 1.29 -17.66
CA SER A 13 -1.25 2.02 -16.66
C SER A 13 -2.77 2.04 -16.94
N SER A 14 -3.21 1.57 -18.11
CA SER A 14 -4.64 1.55 -18.46
C SER A 14 -5.31 0.25 -18.02
N PRO A 15 -6.24 0.29 -17.03
CA PRO A 15 -6.98 -0.92 -16.62
C PRO A 15 -7.75 -1.57 -17.77
N LYS A 16 -8.26 -0.75 -18.70
CA LYS A 16 -8.98 -1.25 -19.88
C LYS A 16 -8.08 -2.08 -20.78
N GLN A 17 -6.93 -1.54 -21.18
CA GLN A 17 -5.99 -2.25 -22.09
C GLN A 17 -5.41 -3.51 -21.42
N ILE A 18 -5.13 -3.45 -20.13
CA ILE A 18 -4.69 -4.62 -19.36
C ILE A 18 -5.80 -5.67 -19.31
N GLY A 19 -7.06 -5.26 -19.07
CA GLY A 19 -8.19 -6.19 -19.08
C GLY A 19 -8.40 -6.88 -20.43
N GLU A 20 -8.36 -6.13 -21.52
CA GLU A 20 -8.45 -6.66 -22.90
C GLU A 20 -7.29 -7.64 -23.19
N LEU A 21 -6.05 -7.29 -22.80
CA LEU A 21 -4.91 -8.17 -22.94
C LEU A 21 -5.09 -9.49 -22.18
N LEU A 22 -5.42 -9.41 -20.90
CA LEU A 22 -5.46 -10.60 -20.03
C LEU A 22 -6.65 -11.50 -20.34
N PHE A 23 -7.82 -10.94 -20.64
CA PHE A 23 -9.05 -11.70 -20.70
C PHE A 23 -9.55 -11.96 -22.14
N ASP A 24 -9.33 -11.05 -23.08
CA ASP A 24 -9.77 -11.24 -24.47
C ASP A 24 -8.68 -11.91 -25.32
N GLN A 25 -7.41 -11.50 -25.15
CA GLN A 25 -6.31 -12.01 -25.98
C GLN A 25 -5.66 -13.26 -25.34
N LEU A 26 -5.17 -13.15 -24.11
CA LEU A 26 -4.49 -14.25 -23.42
C LEU A 26 -5.44 -15.25 -22.77
N LYS A 27 -6.72 -14.88 -22.58
CA LYS A 27 -7.79 -15.74 -22.05
C LYS A 27 -7.40 -16.47 -20.75
N ILE A 28 -6.67 -15.78 -19.86
CA ILE A 28 -6.12 -16.38 -18.64
C ILE A 28 -7.17 -16.75 -17.60
N ASP A 29 -8.40 -16.26 -17.75
CA ASP A 29 -9.55 -16.61 -16.92
C ASP A 29 -10.79 -16.83 -17.81
N ALA A 30 -11.50 -17.92 -17.55
CA ALA A 30 -12.72 -18.27 -18.30
C ALA A 30 -13.94 -17.41 -17.92
N LYS A 31 -13.96 -16.85 -16.71
CA LYS A 31 -15.06 -16.05 -16.18
C LYS A 31 -14.55 -14.79 -15.45
N PRO A 32 -13.93 -13.86 -16.18
CA PRO A 32 -13.38 -12.67 -15.56
C PRO A 32 -14.45 -11.77 -14.97
N LYS A 33 -14.19 -11.23 -13.79
CA LYS A 33 -15.08 -10.26 -13.14
C LYS A 33 -15.13 -8.96 -13.94
N LYS A 34 -16.32 -8.36 -14.03
CA LYS A 34 -16.52 -7.04 -14.64
C LYS A 34 -17.14 -6.07 -13.63
N THR A 35 -16.79 -4.80 -13.81
CA THR A 35 -17.41 -3.68 -13.08
C THR A 35 -18.85 -3.48 -13.53
N LYS A 36 -19.60 -2.65 -12.81
CA LYS A 36 -20.98 -2.26 -13.21
C LYS A 36 -21.04 -1.61 -14.61
N THR A 37 -19.95 -1.03 -15.06
CA THR A 37 -19.80 -0.39 -16.38
C THR A 37 -19.34 -1.37 -17.47
N GLY A 38 -19.21 -2.66 -17.16
CA GLY A 38 -18.81 -3.71 -18.11
C GLY A 38 -17.28 -3.84 -18.34
N GLN A 39 -16.45 -3.03 -17.68
CA GLN A 39 -14.99 -3.10 -17.76
C GLN A 39 -14.45 -4.26 -16.91
N TYR A 40 -13.41 -4.93 -17.38
CA TYR A 40 -12.75 -5.97 -16.61
C TYR A 40 -12.14 -5.42 -15.31
N VAL A 41 -12.31 -6.17 -14.23
CA VAL A 41 -11.66 -5.87 -12.94
C VAL A 41 -10.21 -6.32 -13.03
N THR A 42 -9.29 -5.39 -12.84
CA THR A 42 -7.85 -5.63 -12.87
C THR A 42 -7.17 -5.05 -11.63
N ASP A 43 -7.89 -5.01 -10.49
CA ASP A 43 -7.32 -4.59 -9.21
C ASP A 43 -6.25 -5.58 -8.72
N GLU A 44 -5.47 -5.16 -7.75
CA GLU A 44 -4.37 -5.94 -7.19
C GLU A 44 -4.85 -7.29 -6.67
N ALA A 45 -5.98 -7.32 -5.94
CA ALA A 45 -6.53 -8.54 -5.39
C ALA A 45 -6.90 -9.55 -6.49
N THR A 46 -7.53 -9.10 -7.57
CA THR A 46 -7.85 -9.93 -8.73
C THR A 46 -6.57 -10.43 -9.42
N LEU A 47 -5.60 -9.56 -9.66
CA LEU A 47 -4.34 -9.96 -10.31
C LEU A 47 -3.54 -10.94 -9.47
N LEU A 48 -3.52 -10.82 -8.15
CA LEU A 48 -2.86 -11.78 -7.27
C LEU A 48 -3.42 -13.20 -7.42
N THR A 49 -4.74 -13.35 -7.60
CA THR A 49 -5.35 -14.68 -7.85
C THR A 49 -4.96 -15.28 -9.21
N LEU A 50 -4.50 -14.44 -10.13
CA LEU A 50 -4.10 -14.84 -11.48
C LEU A 50 -2.58 -14.97 -11.66
N LYS A 51 -1.80 -14.67 -10.62
CA LYS A 51 -0.32 -14.62 -10.66
C LYS A 51 0.29 -15.93 -11.19
N SER A 52 -0.26 -17.07 -10.80
CA SER A 52 0.24 -18.40 -11.23
C SER A 52 -0.21 -18.80 -12.64
N LYS A 53 -1.15 -18.07 -13.25
CA LYS A 53 -1.73 -18.47 -14.55
C LYS A 53 -0.92 -17.98 -15.74
N HIS A 54 -0.22 -16.86 -15.62
CA HIS A 54 0.59 -16.31 -16.70
C HIS A 54 1.68 -15.36 -16.17
N PRO A 55 2.93 -15.44 -16.65
CA PRO A 55 4.05 -14.63 -16.14
C PRO A 55 3.86 -13.12 -16.31
N ILE A 56 3.07 -12.69 -17.28
CA ILE A 56 2.76 -11.26 -17.49
C ILE A 56 2.07 -10.63 -16.30
N VAL A 57 1.29 -11.39 -15.53
CA VAL A 57 0.53 -10.88 -14.38
C VAL A 57 1.47 -10.36 -13.29
N GLU A 58 2.52 -11.12 -12.99
CA GLU A 58 3.56 -10.70 -12.06
C GLU A 58 4.23 -9.41 -12.51
N LYS A 59 4.62 -9.33 -13.79
CA LYS A 59 5.23 -8.12 -14.35
C LYS A 59 4.32 -6.89 -14.30
N ILE A 60 3.01 -7.09 -14.47
CA ILE A 60 2.03 -6.00 -14.33
C ILE A 60 1.91 -5.55 -12.87
N LEU A 61 1.91 -6.48 -11.91
CA LEU A 61 1.91 -6.17 -10.48
C LEU A 61 3.17 -5.38 -10.09
N ASP A 62 4.34 -5.84 -10.50
CA ASP A 62 5.63 -5.17 -10.27
C ASP A 62 5.61 -3.75 -10.85
N TYR A 63 5.19 -3.61 -12.11
CA TYR A 63 5.08 -2.30 -12.75
C TYR A 63 4.18 -1.34 -11.98
N ARG A 64 3.02 -1.81 -11.52
CA ARG A 64 2.09 -0.99 -10.75
C ARG A 64 2.67 -0.57 -9.41
N GLY A 65 3.38 -1.49 -8.74
CA GLY A 65 4.10 -1.19 -7.50
C GLY A 65 5.13 -0.09 -7.71
N TYR A 66 6.04 -0.25 -8.67
CA TYR A 66 7.04 0.77 -9.01
C TYR A 66 6.41 2.09 -9.45
N LYS A 67 5.37 2.04 -10.27
CA LYS A 67 4.69 3.27 -10.74
C LYS A 67 4.05 4.03 -9.59
N LYS A 68 3.47 3.34 -8.62
CA LYS A 68 2.90 3.94 -7.42
C LYS A 68 3.98 4.59 -6.57
N LEU A 69 5.10 3.91 -6.32
CA LEU A 69 6.24 4.46 -5.58
C LEU A 69 6.80 5.70 -6.27
N LEU A 70 7.03 5.60 -7.58
CA LEU A 70 7.55 6.71 -8.38
C LEU A 70 6.63 7.94 -8.28
N SER A 71 5.35 7.79 -8.63
CA SER A 71 4.43 8.91 -8.72
C SER A 71 4.04 9.49 -7.36
N THR A 72 3.95 8.66 -6.31
CA THR A 72 3.46 9.10 -5.00
C THR A 72 4.58 9.67 -4.12
N TYR A 73 5.78 9.13 -4.25
CA TYR A 73 6.89 9.50 -3.36
C TYR A 73 8.07 10.13 -4.11
N ILE A 74 8.62 9.45 -5.12
CA ILE A 74 9.88 9.89 -5.73
C ILE A 74 9.69 11.18 -6.53
N ASP A 75 8.63 11.28 -7.31
CA ASP A 75 8.34 12.48 -8.12
C ASP A 75 7.65 13.57 -7.29
N ALA A 76 6.78 13.20 -6.34
CA ALA A 76 5.92 14.15 -5.64
C ALA A 76 6.61 14.79 -4.43
N LEU A 77 7.30 14.01 -3.58
CA LEU A 77 7.85 14.53 -2.32
C LEU A 77 8.87 15.66 -2.52
N PRO A 78 9.82 15.59 -3.46
CA PRO A 78 10.76 16.69 -3.67
C PRO A 78 10.10 18.02 -4.02
N GLN A 79 8.93 17.99 -4.68
CA GLN A 79 8.19 19.19 -5.05
C GLN A 79 7.47 19.85 -3.86
N LEU A 80 7.35 19.12 -2.74
CA LEU A 80 6.70 19.60 -1.52
C LEU A 80 7.70 20.13 -0.48
N VAL A 81 8.98 20.13 -0.79
CA VAL A 81 10.00 20.71 0.07
C VAL A 81 9.79 22.22 0.15
N ASN A 82 9.61 22.73 1.36
CA ASN A 82 9.49 24.16 1.60
C ASN A 82 10.86 24.85 1.39
N PRO A 83 10.98 25.81 0.46
CA PRO A 83 12.29 26.42 0.14
C PRO A 83 12.90 27.25 1.28
N ARG A 84 12.09 27.62 2.28
CA ARG A 84 12.59 28.37 3.44
C ARG A 84 13.13 27.49 4.54
N THR A 85 12.55 26.30 4.72
CA THR A 85 12.91 25.38 5.82
C THR A 85 13.74 24.20 5.36
N GLY A 86 13.74 23.87 4.06
CA GLY A 86 14.34 22.65 3.54
C GLY A 86 13.57 21.37 3.87
N HIS A 87 12.42 21.48 4.52
CA HIS A 87 11.64 20.34 5.03
C HIS A 87 10.32 20.17 4.29
N ILE A 88 9.76 18.96 4.40
CA ILE A 88 8.39 18.64 4.00
C ILE A 88 7.50 18.77 5.23
N HIS A 89 6.42 19.54 5.11
CA HIS A 89 5.46 19.78 6.17
C HIS A 89 4.11 19.19 5.80
N THR A 90 3.71 18.11 6.47
CA THR A 90 2.36 17.55 6.33
C THR A 90 1.36 18.26 7.24
N SER A 91 0.08 18.12 6.92
CA SER A 91 -1.03 18.52 7.79
C SER A 91 -1.67 17.29 8.42
N TYR A 92 -1.76 17.25 9.74
CA TYR A 92 -2.51 16.23 10.46
C TYR A 92 -3.92 16.73 10.80
N ASN A 93 -4.93 16.00 10.31
CA ASN A 93 -6.34 16.37 10.49
C ASN A 93 -6.98 15.48 11.55
N GLN A 94 -7.57 16.10 12.58
CA GLN A 94 -8.13 15.40 13.75
C GLN A 94 -9.59 14.98 13.57
N ALA A 95 -10.34 15.63 12.68
CA ALA A 95 -11.79 15.48 12.57
C ALA A 95 -12.28 14.95 11.21
N VAL A 96 -11.38 14.34 10.41
CA VAL A 96 -11.73 13.87 9.06
C VAL A 96 -12.20 12.42 9.06
N THR A 97 -11.62 11.58 9.92
CA THR A 97 -11.97 10.15 9.96
C THR A 97 -13.13 9.88 10.90
N SER A 98 -14.04 8.99 10.51
CA SER A 98 -15.16 8.56 11.38
C SER A 98 -14.71 7.72 12.57
N THR A 99 -13.48 7.23 12.57
CA THR A 99 -12.91 6.35 13.60
C THR A 99 -12.15 7.11 14.69
N GLY A 100 -12.05 8.44 14.63
CA GLY A 100 -11.25 9.25 15.55
C GLY A 100 -9.72 9.15 15.32
N ARG A 101 -9.26 8.43 14.29
CA ARG A 101 -7.84 8.42 13.91
C ARG A 101 -7.45 9.72 13.23
N LEU A 102 -6.18 10.10 13.32
CA LEU A 102 -5.63 11.18 12.49
C LEU A 102 -5.60 10.76 11.02
N SER A 103 -5.75 11.73 10.14
CA SER A 103 -5.37 11.61 8.74
C SER A 103 -4.25 12.59 8.41
N SER A 104 -3.41 12.25 7.43
CA SER A 104 -2.30 13.08 6.99
C SER A 104 -2.52 13.49 5.53
N SER A 105 -2.25 14.77 5.22
CA SER A 105 -2.43 15.32 3.86
C SER A 105 -1.35 16.34 3.51
N ASN A 106 -1.06 16.43 2.22
CA ASN A 106 -0.12 17.39 1.62
C ASN A 106 1.31 17.37 2.20
N PRO A 107 2.01 16.21 2.17
CA PRO A 107 1.64 14.88 1.67
C PRO A 107 1.00 13.98 2.73
N ASN A 108 0.41 12.85 2.31
CA ASN A 108 0.00 11.80 3.24
C ASN A 108 1.23 10.96 3.64
N LEU A 109 1.77 11.21 4.82
CA LEU A 109 2.93 10.49 5.36
C LEU A 109 2.57 9.20 6.10
N GLN A 110 1.27 8.95 6.39
CA GLN A 110 0.83 7.74 7.09
C GLN A 110 0.84 6.49 6.17
N ASN A 111 0.90 6.67 4.86
CA ASN A 111 0.84 5.58 3.88
C ASN A 111 2.19 5.23 3.25
N ILE A 112 3.31 5.69 3.83
CA ILE A 112 4.64 5.33 3.35
C ILE A 112 4.82 3.82 3.52
N PRO A 113 5.13 3.07 2.45
CA PRO A 113 5.25 1.62 2.49
C PRO A 113 6.33 1.16 3.47
N ILE A 114 6.09 0.03 4.14
CA ILE A 114 7.04 -0.57 5.10
C ILE A 114 7.29 -2.05 4.84
N ARG A 115 6.37 -2.73 4.10
CA ARG A 115 6.40 -4.19 3.97
C ARG A 115 7.33 -4.68 2.88
N ASP A 116 7.48 -3.93 1.81
CA ASP A 116 8.35 -4.27 0.69
C ASP A 116 9.69 -3.52 0.74
N GLU A 117 10.73 -4.09 0.14
CA GLU A 117 12.09 -3.52 0.18
C GLU A 117 12.16 -2.14 -0.49
N ASN A 118 11.45 -1.94 -1.60
CA ASN A 118 11.45 -0.65 -2.28
C ASN A 118 10.76 0.44 -1.43
N GLY A 119 9.70 0.08 -0.71
CA GLY A 119 9.05 0.97 0.24
C GLY A 119 9.96 1.35 1.41
N LYS A 120 10.77 0.41 1.90
CA LYS A 120 11.80 0.69 2.92
C LYS A 120 12.84 1.68 2.42
N GLU A 121 13.25 1.59 1.15
CA GLU A 121 14.20 2.56 0.56
C GLU A 121 13.63 3.99 0.55
N VAL A 122 12.33 4.15 0.25
CA VAL A 122 11.67 5.46 0.35
C VAL A 122 11.78 6.05 1.76
N ARG A 123 11.66 5.22 2.79
CA ARG A 123 11.78 5.68 4.19
C ARG A 123 13.17 6.21 4.54
N LYS A 124 14.24 5.73 3.91
CA LYS A 124 15.60 6.21 4.14
C LYS A 124 15.83 7.66 3.68
N ALA A 125 14.94 8.18 2.82
CA ALA A 125 14.98 9.59 2.41
C ALA A 125 14.52 10.57 3.51
N PHE A 126 13.84 10.06 4.55
CA PHE A 126 13.46 10.86 5.71
C PHE A 126 14.58 10.82 6.73
N ILE A 127 15.26 11.92 6.89
CA ILE A 127 16.42 12.08 7.77
C ILE A 127 16.14 13.15 8.83
N PRO A 128 16.74 13.04 10.03
CA PRO A 128 16.69 14.11 11.03
C PRO A 128 17.59 15.28 10.61
N ASP A 129 17.47 16.40 11.31
CA ASP A 129 18.41 17.50 11.16
C ASP A 129 19.81 17.13 11.67
N GLU A 130 20.80 17.90 11.27
CA GLU A 130 22.19 17.65 11.67
C GLU A 130 22.34 17.68 13.19
N GLY A 131 22.90 16.62 13.75
CA GLY A 131 23.06 16.44 15.20
C GLY A 131 21.81 15.93 15.92
N GLU A 132 20.72 15.66 15.22
CA GLU A 132 19.49 15.09 15.78
C GLU A 132 19.33 13.61 15.44
N LEU A 133 18.39 12.94 16.09
CA LEU A 133 18.06 11.54 15.87
C LEU A 133 16.54 11.37 15.71
N PHE A 134 16.14 10.49 14.79
CA PHE A 134 14.75 10.02 14.77
C PHE A 134 14.46 9.14 15.99
N PHE A 135 13.43 9.51 16.73
CA PHE A 135 12.84 8.68 17.77
C PHE A 135 11.48 8.17 17.28
N SER A 136 11.28 6.85 17.35
CA SER A 136 9.99 6.22 17.04
C SER A 136 9.56 5.35 18.20
N ALA A 137 8.33 5.56 18.66
CA ALA A 137 7.70 4.73 19.70
C ALA A 137 6.27 4.43 19.28
N ASP A 138 5.87 3.17 19.38
CA ASP A 138 4.53 2.70 19.06
C ASP A 138 4.03 1.73 20.12
N TYR A 139 2.74 1.84 20.46
CA TYR A 139 2.11 0.92 21.37
C TYR A 139 1.82 -0.42 20.69
N SER A 140 2.41 -1.50 21.18
CA SER A 140 2.14 -2.83 20.65
C SER A 140 0.70 -3.24 20.88
N GLN A 141 -0.08 -3.43 19.80
CA GLN A 141 -1.45 -3.95 19.81
C GLN A 141 -2.41 -3.21 20.75
N ILE A 142 -2.29 -1.89 20.88
CA ILE A 142 -3.02 -1.12 21.90
C ILE A 142 -4.54 -1.27 21.80
N GLU A 143 -5.10 -1.31 20.58
CA GLU A 143 -6.54 -1.45 20.37
C GLU A 143 -7.04 -2.81 20.88
N LEU A 144 -6.29 -3.90 20.62
CA LEU A 144 -6.64 -5.23 21.15
C LEU A 144 -6.47 -5.32 22.66
N ARG A 145 -5.48 -4.63 23.24
CA ARG A 145 -5.31 -4.55 24.70
C ARG A 145 -6.46 -3.81 25.35
N LEU A 146 -6.90 -2.71 24.76
CA LEU A 146 -8.08 -1.98 25.22
C LEU A 146 -9.35 -2.82 25.07
N MET A 147 -9.49 -3.56 23.97
CA MET A 147 -10.60 -4.49 23.77
C MET A 147 -10.64 -5.57 24.86
N ALA A 148 -9.51 -6.23 25.12
CA ALA A 148 -9.39 -7.22 26.19
C ALA A 148 -9.75 -6.65 27.56
N HIS A 149 -9.26 -5.43 27.85
CA HIS A 149 -9.56 -4.75 29.11
C HIS A 149 -11.04 -4.40 29.26
N LEU A 150 -11.66 -3.86 28.23
CA LEU A 150 -13.06 -3.44 28.28
C LEU A 150 -14.04 -4.61 28.22
N SER A 151 -13.77 -5.63 27.40
CA SER A 151 -14.62 -6.82 27.27
C SER A 151 -14.48 -7.79 28.43
N GLN A 152 -13.34 -7.78 29.13
CA GLN A 152 -12.97 -8.79 30.13
C GLN A 152 -13.00 -10.22 29.57
N ASP A 153 -12.76 -10.37 28.26
CA ASP A 153 -12.65 -11.68 27.64
C ASP A 153 -11.46 -12.44 28.20
N LYS A 154 -11.74 -13.62 28.79
CA LYS A 154 -10.75 -14.39 29.53
C LYS A 154 -9.57 -14.83 28.66
N ASN A 155 -9.86 -15.24 27.43
CA ASN A 155 -8.82 -15.74 26.53
C ASN A 155 -7.91 -14.58 26.11
N MET A 156 -8.47 -13.45 25.69
CA MET A 156 -7.69 -12.28 25.32
C MET A 156 -6.82 -11.75 26.50
N VAL A 157 -7.38 -11.70 27.69
CA VAL A 157 -6.65 -11.26 28.91
C VAL A 157 -5.52 -12.22 29.23
N GLU A 158 -5.76 -13.55 29.14
CA GLU A 158 -4.76 -14.57 29.41
C GLU A 158 -3.62 -14.52 28.37
N ASP A 159 -3.93 -14.39 27.07
CA ASP A 159 -2.95 -14.28 26.00
C ASP A 159 -2.03 -13.08 26.20
N PHE A 160 -2.59 -11.91 26.52
CA PHE A 160 -1.77 -10.72 26.79
C PHE A 160 -0.91 -10.85 28.05
N ASN A 161 -1.40 -11.51 29.10
CA ASN A 161 -0.63 -11.72 30.32
C ASN A 161 0.47 -12.76 30.15
N SER A 162 0.27 -13.76 29.30
CA SER A 162 1.26 -14.80 28.97
C SER A 162 2.25 -14.38 27.89
N GLY A 163 2.04 -13.21 27.24
CA GLY A 163 2.92 -12.71 26.20
C GLY A 163 2.74 -13.38 24.84
N HIS A 164 1.63 -14.08 24.64
CA HIS A 164 1.28 -14.69 23.37
C HIS A 164 0.87 -13.63 22.34
N ASP A 165 1.18 -13.87 21.07
CA ASP A 165 0.69 -13.04 19.98
C ASP A 165 -0.75 -13.43 19.64
N ILE A 166 -1.70 -12.53 19.93
CA ILE A 166 -3.14 -12.75 19.65
C ILE A 166 -3.43 -13.05 18.19
N HIS A 167 -2.54 -12.66 17.25
CA HIS A 167 -2.71 -13.02 15.84
C HIS A 167 -2.43 -14.49 15.53
N GLN A 168 -1.89 -15.24 16.48
CA GLN A 168 -1.60 -16.68 16.37
C GLN A 168 -2.55 -17.55 17.20
N ALA A 169 -3.38 -16.94 18.03
CA ALA A 169 -4.45 -17.58 18.79
C ALA A 169 -5.77 -17.53 18.03
#